data_9a60b837c90b07469b12934c61b91e79
#
_entry.id   9a60b837c90b07469b12934c61b91e79
#
_cell.length_a   1.000
_cell.length_b   1.000
_cell.length_c   1.000
_cell.angle_alpha   90.00
_cell.angle_beta   90.00
_cell.angle_gamma   90.00
#
_symmetry.space_group_name_H-M   'P 1'
#
loop_
_entity.id
_entity.type
_entity.pdbx_description
1 polymer ?
#
loop_
_entity_poly.entity_id
_entity_poly.type
_entity_poly.pdbx_seq_one_letter_code
_entity_poly.pdbx_strand_id
1 'polypeptide(L)'
;MAHHLLSLLDSWAEKPQLEWALAVITSVEGSSYRKAGAIMLFDPLGKTLGMLSGGCLEADLRRHAQDAIQTQRIAHITYDATDENDTSYQLGCGGLVNIMMVPLLADNQYLGLPELHQQLTRGNQGHYQLSLNDHKSHAGEMSGKFIASNAAKHDSFEPSSKTQPLTKQSAKQVTKQLTKQSAKQITKRVVLDGQDYLSVPVRAPYHLGIFGGGLDAQPLAAIAAELDWKITVFDSRSAYARSYDFPAAKINKTPLTQLKTEELTQLDAAVVMNHNLDLDCDALKALQPTNIDYIALLGPGHRRDKVFGLAELTEQDFSGFFSAPAGLALGGELPSSVALSILSQCHGVLHHRIGKQAELSRLDKVMS
;
A
#
# COMPACT_ATOMS: atom_id res chain seq x y z
N MET A 1 -7.79 -11.10 -8.08
CA MET A 1 -8.67 -10.85 -6.89
C MET A 1 -8.18 -9.58 -6.23
N ALA A 2 -9.08 -8.65 -5.93
CA ALA A 2 -8.70 -7.38 -5.29
C ALA A 2 -8.29 -7.62 -3.83
N HIS A 3 -7.11 -7.17 -3.45
CA HIS A 3 -6.57 -7.36 -2.11
C HIS A 3 -6.43 -6.04 -1.34
N HIS A 4 -6.38 -4.90 -2.03
CA HIS A 4 -6.32 -3.58 -1.44
C HIS A 4 -7.73 -3.09 -1.10
N LEU A 5 -7.88 -2.37 0.03
CA LEU A 5 -9.19 -1.90 0.49
C LEU A 5 -9.90 -1.03 -0.56
N LEU A 6 -9.19 -0.15 -1.28
CA LEU A 6 -9.82 0.68 -2.32
C LEU A 6 -10.43 -0.18 -3.43
N SER A 7 -9.75 -1.22 -3.90
CA SER A 7 -10.26 -2.12 -4.94
C SER A 7 -11.52 -2.88 -4.49
N LEU A 8 -11.61 -3.21 -3.19
CA LEU A 8 -12.84 -3.77 -2.62
C LEU A 8 -13.99 -2.76 -2.67
N LEU A 9 -13.68 -1.51 -2.29
CA LEU A 9 -14.66 -0.43 -2.27
C LEU A 9 -15.10 -0.01 -3.68
N ASP A 10 -14.21 -0.03 -4.67
CA ASP A 10 -14.56 0.19 -6.08
C ASP A 10 -15.59 -0.85 -6.54
N SER A 11 -15.34 -2.13 -6.26
CA SER A 11 -16.26 -3.22 -6.61
C SER A 11 -17.59 -3.14 -5.85
N TRP A 12 -17.58 -2.72 -4.60
CA TRP A 12 -18.79 -2.48 -3.82
C TRP A 12 -19.58 -1.28 -4.38
N ALA A 13 -18.90 -0.20 -4.75
CA ALA A 13 -19.52 1.02 -5.24
C ALA A 13 -20.20 0.87 -6.61
N GLU A 14 -19.89 -0.18 -7.38
CA GLU A 14 -20.62 -0.51 -8.61
C GLU A 14 -22.07 -0.94 -8.33
N LYS A 15 -22.34 -1.54 -7.17
CA LYS A 15 -23.66 -2.09 -6.80
C LYS A 15 -23.96 -1.87 -5.31
N PRO A 16 -23.93 -0.64 -4.80
CA PRO A 16 -24.11 -0.37 -3.38
C PRO A 16 -25.53 -0.66 -2.88
N GLN A 17 -26.51 -0.75 -3.80
CA GLN A 17 -27.90 -1.07 -3.50
C GLN A 17 -28.14 -2.55 -3.18
N LEU A 18 -27.18 -3.43 -3.41
CA LEU A 18 -27.29 -4.82 -3.00
C LEU A 18 -27.08 -4.94 -1.49
N GLU A 19 -27.63 -6.00 -0.92
CA GLU A 19 -27.44 -6.32 0.50
C GLU A 19 -26.06 -6.96 0.71
N TRP A 20 -25.09 -6.16 1.11
CA TRP A 20 -23.74 -6.62 1.39
C TRP A 20 -23.52 -6.90 2.87
N ALA A 21 -22.53 -7.73 3.19
CA ALA A 21 -21.97 -7.86 4.53
C ALA A 21 -20.48 -7.58 4.53
N LEU A 22 -20.01 -6.89 5.59
CA LEU A 22 -18.60 -6.61 5.85
C LEU A 22 -18.12 -7.56 6.95
N ALA A 23 -17.06 -8.30 6.71
CA ALA A 23 -16.31 -9.03 7.72
C ALA A 23 -15.01 -8.31 8.04
N VAL A 24 -14.70 -8.18 9.32
CA VAL A 24 -13.44 -7.58 9.78
C VAL A 24 -12.82 -8.44 10.88
N ILE A 25 -11.50 -8.68 10.80
CA ILE A 25 -10.76 -9.30 11.90
C ILE A 25 -10.64 -8.26 13.02
N THR A 26 -11.25 -8.54 14.18
CA THR A 26 -11.23 -7.63 15.33
C THR A 26 -10.03 -7.87 16.24
N SER A 27 -9.59 -9.13 16.38
CA SER A 27 -8.38 -9.49 17.13
C SER A 27 -7.80 -10.80 16.64
N VAL A 28 -6.52 -10.98 16.91
CA VAL A 28 -5.75 -12.20 16.63
C VAL A 28 -4.86 -12.49 17.82
N GLU A 29 -4.85 -13.73 18.26
CA GLU A 29 -3.90 -14.27 19.23
C GLU A 29 -3.06 -15.35 18.55
N GLY A 30 -1.75 -15.31 18.71
CA GLY A 30 -0.84 -16.22 18.02
C GLY A 30 -0.60 -15.88 16.55
N SER A 31 -0.44 -16.89 15.71
CA SER A 31 -0.14 -16.77 14.29
C SER A 31 -1.41 -16.72 13.45
N SER A 32 -1.45 -15.87 12.43
CA SER A 32 -2.58 -15.78 11.49
C SER A 32 -2.12 -15.29 10.13
N TYR A 33 -2.85 -15.68 9.08
CA TYR A 33 -2.60 -15.24 7.71
C TYR A 33 -2.75 -13.73 7.55
N ARG A 34 -3.85 -13.16 8.07
CA ARG A 34 -4.10 -11.70 8.08
C ARG A 34 -4.17 -11.20 9.53
N LYS A 35 -3.83 -9.94 9.70
CA LYS A 35 -3.84 -9.27 11.01
C LYS A 35 -5.19 -8.60 11.29
N ALA A 36 -5.43 -8.22 12.55
CA ALA A 36 -6.57 -7.40 12.92
C ALA A 36 -6.70 -6.18 12.01
N GLY A 37 -7.95 -5.80 11.66
CA GLY A 37 -8.26 -4.75 10.70
C GLY A 37 -8.36 -5.22 9.24
N ALA A 38 -8.02 -6.47 8.91
CA ALA A 38 -8.29 -7.01 7.58
C ALA A 38 -9.80 -7.07 7.31
N ILE A 39 -10.21 -6.60 6.14
CA ILE A 39 -11.61 -6.47 5.74
C ILE A 39 -11.88 -7.36 4.52
N MET A 40 -13.09 -7.92 4.46
CA MET A 40 -13.64 -8.69 3.36
C MET A 40 -15.11 -8.32 3.18
N LEU A 41 -15.60 -8.27 1.94
CA LEU A 41 -17.00 -7.98 1.62
C LEU A 41 -17.64 -9.19 0.95
N PHE A 42 -18.92 -9.38 1.23
CA PHE A 42 -19.76 -10.45 0.68
C PHE A 42 -21.01 -9.85 0.07
N ASP A 43 -21.32 -10.21 -1.17
CA ASP A 43 -22.59 -9.88 -1.78
C ASP A 43 -23.66 -10.96 -1.48
N PRO A 44 -24.95 -10.68 -1.69
CA PRO A 44 -26.02 -11.63 -1.40
C PRO A 44 -25.97 -12.89 -2.27
N LEU A 45 -25.27 -12.87 -3.40
CA LEU A 45 -25.09 -14.03 -4.30
C LEU A 45 -23.89 -14.89 -3.90
N GLY A 46 -23.17 -14.52 -2.84
CA GLY A 46 -22.01 -15.23 -2.33
C GLY A 46 -20.70 -14.88 -3.04
N LYS A 47 -20.66 -13.83 -3.88
CA LYS A 47 -19.39 -13.26 -4.37
C LYS A 47 -18.61 -12.66 -3.19
N THR A 48 -17.33 -12.94 -3.15
CA THR A 48 -16.43 -12.45 -2.10
C THR A 48 -15.42 -11.47 -2.66
N LEU A 49 -15.16 -10.39 -1.92
CA LEU A 49 -14.15 -9.39 -2.22
C LEU A 49 -13.17 -9.29 -1.06
N GLY A 50 -11.90 -9.52 -1.32
CA GLY A 50 -10.86 -9.61 -0.29
C GLY A 50 -10.64 -11.02 0.21
N MET A 51 -9.85 -11.15 1.27
CA MET A 51 -9.46 -12.44 1.86
C MET A 51 -9.02 -12.25 3.31
N LEU A 52 -9.44 -13.14 4.20
CA LEU A 52 -9.06 -13.12 5.62
C LEU A 52 -8.16 -14.30 6.03
N SER A 53 -8.25 -15.44 5.34
CA SER A 53 -7.59 -16.67 5.78
C SER A 53 -6.73 -17.38 4.73
N GLY A 54 -6.67 -16.91 3.51
CA GLY A 54 -5.98 -17.64 2.44
C GLY A 54 -6.80 -18.76 1.79
N GLY A 55 -8.11 -18.83 2.05
CA GLY A 55 -9.04 -19.78 1.43
C GLY A 55 -9.73 -20.74 2.40
N CYS A 56 -9.17 -20.95 3.60
CA CYS A 56 -9.67 -21.98 4.52
C CYS A 56 -11.02 -21.60 5.15
N LEU A 57 -11.25 -20.34 5.49
CA LEU A 57 -12.43 -19.87 6.21
C LEU A 57 -13.49 -19.25 5.31
N GLU A 58 -13.15 -18.90 4.08
CA GLU A 58 -14.00 -18.10 3.21
C GLU A 58 -15.33 -18.78 2.87
N ALA A 59 -15.37 -20.11 2.81
CA ALA A 59 -16.61 -20.86 2.58
C ALA A 59 -17.58 -20.77 3.79
N ASP A 60 -17.06 -20.88 5.00
CA ASP A 60 -17.82 -20.76 6.24
C ASP A 60 -18.24 -19.30 6.48
N LEU A 61 -17.33 -18.34 6.27
CA LEU A 61 -17.63 -16.91 6.35
C LEU A 61 -18.74 -16.49 5.39
N ARG A 62 -18.82 -17.09 4.20
CA ARG A 62 -19.91 -16.85 3.24
C ARG A 62 -21.26 -17.23 3.81
N ARG A 63 -21.37 -18.37 4.49
CA ARG A 63 -22.60 -18.81 5.17
C ARG A 63 -23.00 -17.81 6.25
N HIS A 64 -22.06 -17.42 7.11
CA HIS A 64 -22.31 -16.40 8.14
C HIS A 64 -22.71 -15.05 7.54
N ALA A 65 -22.15 -14.67 6.38
CA ALA A 65 -22.53 -13.44 5.69
C ALA A 65 -23.98 -13.49 5.20
N GLN A 66 -24.43 -14.61 4.63
CA GLN A 66 -25.81 -14.81 4.20
C GLN A 66 -26.77 -14.73 5.39
N ASP A 67 -26.45 -15.39 6.49
CA ASP A 67 -27.26 -15.33 7.73
C ASP A 67 -27.33 -13.89 8.28
N ALA A 68 -26.20 -13.18 8.31
CA ALA A 68 -26.15 -11.80 8.77
C ALA A 68 -26.99 -10.86 7.89
N ILE A 69 -26.92 -11.01 6.57
CA ILE A 69 -27.73 -10.25 5.61
C ILE A 69 -29.23 -10.52 5.85
N GLN A 70 -29.64 -11.78 5.94
CA GLN A 70 -31.05 -12.15 6.10
C GLN A 70 -31.63 -11.69 7.43
N THR A 71 -30.86 -11.81 8.51
CA THR A 71 -31.33 -11.46 9.86
C THR A 71 -31.10 -10.01 10.23
N GLN A 72 -30.32 -9.28 9.45
CA GLN A 72 -29.86 -7.91 9.71
C GLN A 72 -29.17 -7.77 11.08
N ARG A 73 -28.49 -8.83 11.53
CA ARG A 73 -27.81 -8.89 12.83
C ARG A 73 -26.30 -9.01 12.65
N ILE A 74 -25.59 -8.51 13.66
CA ILE A 74 -24.14 -8.67 13.76
C ILE A 74 -23.84 -10.11 14.17
N ALA A 75 -22.87 -10.74 13.51
CA ALA A 75 -22.33 -12.02 13.93
C ALA A 75 -20.89 -11.87 14.41
N HIS A 76 -20.56 -12.48 15.54
CA HIS A 76 -19.20 -12.61 16.03
C HIS A 76 -18.78 -14.06 15.89
N ILE A 77 -17.69 -14.29 15.19
CA ILE A 77 -17.21 -15.60 14.80
C ILE A 77 -15.79 -15.74 15.33
N THR A 78 -15.54 -16.83 16.04
CA THR A 78 -14.21 -17.16 16.56
C THR A 78 -13.73 -18.44 15.90
N TYR A 79 -12.55 -18.39 15.31
CA TYR A 79 -11.83 -19.54 14.81
C TYR A 79 -10.63 -19.80 15.69
N ASP A 80 -10.62 -20.97 16.34
CA ASP A 80 -9.53 -21.40 17.20
C ASP A 80 -8.75 -22.52 16.51
N ALA A 81 -7.52 -22.21 16.13
CA ALA A 81 -6.59 -23.16 15.53
C ALA A 81 -5.49 -23.60 16.51
N THR A 82 -5.67 -23.31 17.81
CA THR A 82 -4.71 -23.72 18.84
C THR A 82 -4.92 -25.15 19.30
N ASP A 83 -6.13 -25.73 19.09
CA ASP A 83 -6.44 -27.13 19.37
C ASP A 83 -6.09 -28.00 18.14
N GLU A 84 -4.97 -28.70 18.20
CA GLU A 84 -4.50 -29.62 17.15
C GLU A 84 -5.47 -30.81 16.91
N ASN A 85 -6.40 -31.06 17.83
CA ASN A 85 -7.41 -32.13 17.71
C ASN A 85 -8.69 -31.64 17.02
N ASP A 86 -8.90 -30.33 16.89
CA ASP A 86 -10.05 -29.78 16.15
C ASP A 86 -9.76 -29.76 14.64
N THR A 87 -10.20 -30.81 13.96
CA THR A 87 -10.06 -30.96 12.50
C THR A 87 -11.12 -30.16 11.72
N SER A 88 -12.04 -29.44 12.39
CA SER A 88 -13.21 -28.79 11.77
C SER A 88 -12.79 -27.77 10.71
N TYR A 89 -11.68 -27.06 10.91
CA TYR A 89 -11.24 -26.00 9.98
C TYR A 89 -9.85 -26.23 9.38
N GLN A 90 -9.11 -27.26 9.83
CA GLN A 90 -7.73 -27.56 9.38
C GLN A 90 -6.82 -26.32 9.26
N LEU A 91 -6.95 -25.40 10.23
CA LEU A 91 -6.17 -24.16 10.25
C LEU A 91 -4.76 -24.45 10.70
N GLY A 92 -3.84 -24.62 9.77
CA GLY A 92 -2.42 -24.80 10.05
C GLY A 92 -1.69 -23.58 10.65
N CYS A 93 -2.44 -22.52 11.02
CA CYS A 93 -1.86 -21.26 11.49
C CYS A 93 -1.58 -21.23 13.00
N GLY A 94 -2.19 -22.11 13.81
CA GLY A 94 -1.94 -22.21 15.25
C GLY A 94 -2.33 -20.96 16.06
N GLY A 95 -3.33 -20.19 15.62
CA GLY A 95 -3.80 -18.98 16.31
C GLY A 95 -5.30 -18.88 16.43
N LEU A 96 -5.75 -17.98 17.32
CA LEU A 96 -7.16 -17.65 17.52
C LEU A 96 -7.49 -16.36 16.77
N VAL A 97 -8.53 -16.39 15.92
CA VAL A 97 -8.95 -15.25 15.09
C VAL A 97 -10.40 -14.90 15.39
N ASN A 98 -10.65 -13.68 15.85
CA ASN A 98 -11.99 -13.15 16.05
C ASN A 98 -12.41 -12.27 14.90
N ILE A 99 -13.57 -12.55 14.33
CA ILE A 99 -14.14 -11.84 13.17
C ILE A 99 -15.51 -11.29 13.57
N MET A 100 -15.74 -10.03 13.24
CA MET A 100 -17.07 -9.42 13.31
C MET A 100 -17.62 -9.29 11.89
N MET A 101 -18.85 -9.76 11.69
CA MET A 101 -19.61 -9.70 10.45
C MET A 101 -20.76 -8.74 10.61
N VAL A 102 -20.85 -7.71 9.76
CA VAL A 102 -21.87 -6.67 9.87
C VAL A 102 -22.55 -6.47 8.52
N PRO A 103 -23.89 -6.56 8.44
CA PRO A 103 -24.64 -6.18 7.25
C PRO A 103 -24.48 -4.68 6.96
N LEU A 104 -24.32 -4.33 5.70
CA LEU A 104 -24.27 -2.95 5.21
C LEU A 104 -25.69 -2.50 4.91
N LEU A 105 -26.24 -1.64 5.76
CA LEU A 105 -27.61 -1.15 5.69
C LEU A 105 -27.65 0.38 5.47
N ALA A 106 -28.73 0.88 4.92
CA ALA A 106 -28.97 2.33 4.86
C ALA A 106 -29.00 2.96 6.27
N ASP A 107 -29.60 2.26 7.24
CA ASP A 107 -29.73 2.70 8.62
C ASP A 107 -28.37 2.89 9.32
N ASN A 108 -27.35 2.06 8.99
CA ASN A 108 -26.00 2.23 9.50
C ASN A 108 -25.09 3.02 8.52
N GLN A 109 -25.70 3.73 7.54
CA GLN A 109 -25.01 4.52 6.52
C GLN A 109 -23.90 3.72 5.79
N TYR A 110 -24.16 2.43 5.58
CA TYR A 110 -23.18 1.50 4.98
C TYR A 110 -21.84 1.53 5.73
N LEU A 111 -21.86 1.71 7.05
CA LEU A 111 -20.67 1.85 7.92
C LEU A 111 -19.70 2.94 7.44
N GLY A 112 -20.18 4.02 6.82
CA GLY A 112 -19.35 5.12 6.31
C GLY A 112 -18.45 4.73 5.12
N LEU A 113 -18.71 3.59 4.45
CA LEU A 113 -17.92 3.17 3.27
C LEU A 113 -17.96 4.18 2.12
N PRO A 114 -19.06 4.91 1.84
CA PRO A 114 -19.07 5.94 0.80
C PRO A 114 -18.01 7.03 1.03
N GLU A 115 -17.89 7.53 2.26
CA GLU A 115 -16.87 8.51 2.62
C GLU A 115 -15.48 7.91 2.54
N LEU A 116 -15.27 6.73 3.12
CA LEU A 116 -13.99 6.02 3.07
C LEU A 116 -13.51 5.82 1.63
N HIS A 117 -14.40 5.39 0.73
CA HIS A 117 -14.12 5.22 -0.69
C HIS A 117 -13.67 6.55 -1.33
N GLN A 118 -14.43 7.63 -1.10
CA GLN A 118 -14.09 8.95 -1.62
C GLN A 118 -12.73 9.44 -1.13
N GLN A 119 -12.42 9.25 0.15
CA GLN A 119 -11.14 9.67 0.73
C GLN A 119 -9.95 8.91 0.15
N LEU A 120 -10.06 7.57 0.04
CA LEU A 120 -9.02 6.75 -0.55
C LEU A 120 -8.83 7.02 -2.06
N THR A 121 -9.91 7.27 -2.80
CA THR A 121 -9.85 7.65 -4.22
C THR A 121 -9.08 8.96 -4.43
N ARG A 122 -9.21 9.91 -3.49
CA ARG A 122 -8.47 11.18 -3.48
C ARG A 122 -7.00 11.03 -3.07
N GLY A 123 -6.57 9.83 -2.71
CA GLY A 123 -5.20 9.57 -2.26
C GLY A 123 -4.96 9.87 -0.78
N ASN A 124 -6.02 10.11 0.01
CA ASN A 124 -5.90 10.40 1.43
C ASN A 124 -5.55 9.15 2.23
N GLN A 125 -4.93 9.36 3.40
CA GLN A 125 -4.63 8.33 4.38
C GLN A 125 -5.19 8.72 5.76
N GLY A 126 -5.49 7.72 6.57
CA GLY A 126 -6.07 7.98 7.88
C GLY A 126 -6.39 6.69 8.63
N HIS A 127 -7.39 6.78 9.49
CA HIS A 127 -7.92 5.64 10.22
C HIS A 127 -9.40 5.46 9.91
N TYR A 128 -9.79 4.25 9.55
CA TYR A 128 -11.18 3.84 9.52
C TYR A 128 -11.55 3.33 10.91
N GLN A 129 -12.47 4.03 11.56
CA GLN A 129 -12.99 3.69 12.88
C GLN A 129 -14.33 2.99 12.73
N LEU A 130 -14.40 1.72 13.12
CA LEU A 130 -15.60 0.90 13.10
C LEU A 130 -16.02 0.63 14.55
N SER A 131 -17.28 0.94 14.91
CA SER A 131 -17.79 0.67 16.26
C SER A 131 -17.77 -0.84 16.56
N LEU A 132 -17.51 -1.18 17.82
CA LEU A 132 -17.52 -2.54 18.31
C LEU A 132 -18.73 -2.66 19.26
N ASN A 133 -19.80 -3.29 18.79
CA ASN A 133 -21.01 -3.51 19.59
C ASN A 133 -21.12 -4.98 19.97
N ASP A 134 -21.84 -5.26 21.05
CA ASP A 134 -22.07 -6.62 21.54
C ASP A 134 -22.98 -7.42 20.61
N HIS A 135 -22.92 -8.76 20.76
CA HIS A 135 -23.67 -9.76 19.98
C HIS A 135 -25.21 -9.56 19.90
N LYS A 136 -25.78 -8.66 20.72
CA LYS A 136 -27.23 -8.43 20.77
C LYS A 136 -27.67 -7.17 20.04
N SER A 137 -26.73 -6.34 19.58
CA SER A 137 -27.04 -5.09 18.92
C SER A 137 -27.58 -5.32 17.52
N HIS A 138 -28.57 -4.53 17.11
CA HIS A 138 -29.04 -4.51 15.74
C HIS A 138 -27.96 -3.88 14.85
N ALA A 139 -27.79 -4.38 13.62
CA ALA A 139 -26.76 -3.86 12.72
C ALA A 139 -26.94 -2.37 12.39
N GLY A 140 -28.15 -1.83 12.48
CA GLY A 140 -28.45 -0.42 12.30
C GLY A 140 -27.80 0.52 13.34
N GLU A 141 -27.41 0.00 14.50
CA GLU A 141 -26.72 0.76 15.55
C GLU A 141 -25.20 0.87 15.33
N MET A 142 -24.67 0.15 14.36
CA MET A 142 -23.25 0.18 14.00
C MET A 142 -22.90 1.44 13.25
N SER A 143 -21.70 1.94 13.47
CA SER A 143 -21.16 3.10 12.76
C SER A 143 -19.73 2.87 12.30
N GLY A 144 -19.40 3.49 11.18
CA GLY A 144 -18.03 3.55 10.67
C GLY A 144 -17.74 4.96 10.18
N LYS A 145 -16.52 5.44 10.38
CA LYS A 145 -16.10 6.77 9.93
C LYS A 145 -14.62 6.80 9.54
N PHE A 146 -14.30 7.62 8.57
CA PHE A 146 -12.91 7.91 8.22
C PHE A 146 -12.42 9.11 9.04
N ILE A 147 -11.24 8.97 9.64
CA ILE A 147 -10.55 10.05 10.33
C ILE A 147 -9.24 10.30 9.58
N ALA A 148 -9.13 11.45 8.94
CA ALA A 148 -7.91 11.83 8.22
C ALA A 148 -6.72 11.90 9.18
N SER A 149 -5.57 11.38 8.76
CA SER A 149 -4.32 11.68 9.43
C SER A 149 -3.91 13.11 9.08
N ASN A 150 -3.67 13.95 10.10
CA ASN A 150 -3.14 15.31 9.90
C ASN A 150 -1.67 15.34 9.42
N ALA A 151 -1.07 14.19 9.13
CA ALA A 151 0.20 14.14 8.45
C ALA A 151 -0.07 14.54 6.98
N ALA A 152 0.36 15.74 6.60
CA ALA A 152 0.65 16.05 5.21
C ALA A 152 1.47 14.88 4.63
N LYS A 153 1.31 14.56 3.35
CA LYS A 153 2.07 13.49 2.67
C LYS A 153 3.59 13.59 2.91
N HIS A 154 4.05 14.70 3.50
CA HIS A 154 5.42 15.02 3.79
C HIS A 154 5.49 15.93 5.03
N ASP A 155 5.66 15.36 6.23
CA ASP A 155 6.42 16.07 7.24
C ASP A 155 7.87 16.08 6.74
N SER A 156 8.24 17.16 6.06
CA SER A 156 9.60 17.47 5.66
C SER A 156 10.52 17.34 6.88
N PHE A 157 11.42 16.39 6.82
CA PHE A 157 12.59 16.36 7.66
C PHE A 157 13.41 17.60 7.27
N GLU A 158 13.25 18.71 8.00
CA GLU A 158 14.18 19.83 7.88
C GLU A 158 15.58 19.33 8.27
N PRO A 159 16.54 19.36 7.38
CA PRO A 159 17.92 19.13 7.75
C PRO A 159 18.38 20.32 8.59
N SER A 160 18.39 20.19 9.92
CA SER A 160 19.07 21.17 10.75
C SER A 160 20.52 21.23 10.31
N SER A 161 20.90 22.35 9.72
CA SER A 161 22.26 22.73 9.38
C SER A 161 23.11 22.83 10.63
N LYS A 162 23.72 21.74 11.07
CA LYS A 162 24.95 21.69 11.90
C LYS A 162 25.41 20.24 11.95
N THR A 163 26.46 19.96 11.16
CA THR A 163 27.25 18.73 11.20
C THR A 163 27.90 18.60 12.57
N GLN A 164 27.32 17.79 13.45
CA GLN A 164 28.01 17.21 14.61
C GLN A 164 28.10 15.71 14.43
N PRO A 165 29.21 15.05 14.79
CA PRO A 165 29.36 13.61 14.65
C PRO A 165 28.33 12.89 15.51
N LEU A 166 27.58 11.96 14.87
CA LEU A 166 26.52 11.16 15.46
C LEU A 166 27.08 10.30 16.62
N THR A 167 26.71 10.63 17.84
CA THR A 167 26.98 9.78 19.01
C THR A 167 26.02 8.58 19.05
N LYS A 168 26.42 7.46 19.71
CA LYS A 168 25.58 6.27 19.89
C LYS A 168 24.20 6.55 20.52
N GLN A 169 24.03 7.70 21.17
CA GLN A 169 22.75 8.18 21.71
C GLN A 169 21.80 8.73 20.63
N SER A 170 22.34 9.40 19.60
CA SER A 170 21.54 9.93 18.47
C SER A 170 20.95 8.79 17.64
N ALA A 171 21.72 7.72 17.39
CA ALA A 171 21.24 6.53 16.67
C ALA A 171 20.07 5.85 17.40
N LYS A 172 20.11 5.77 18.75
CA LYS A 172 18.99 5.24 19.56
C LYS A 172 17.74 6.13 19.51
N GLN A 173 17.88 7.44 19.40
CA GLN A 173 16.74 8.36 19.27
C GLN A 173 16.09 8.28 17.90
N VAL A 174 16.86 8.17 16.81
CA VAL A 174 16.35 7.97 15.45
C VAL A 174 15.63 6.63 15.34
N THR A 175 16.20 5.54 15.89
CA THR A 175 15.52 4.23 15.93
C THR A 175 14.21 4.29 16.73
N LYS A 176 14.17 5.08 17.82
CA LYS A 176 12.97 5.24 18.65
C LYS A 176 11.91 6.11 17.99
N GLN A 177 12.28 7.05 17.10
CA GLN A 177 11.35 7.83 16.28
C GLN A 177 10.80 7.01 15.12
N LEU A 178 11.62 6.21 14.41
CA LEU A 178 11.18 5.28 13.36
C LEU A 178 10.24 4.21 13.91
N THR A 179 10.51 3.68 15.14
CA THR A 179 9.60 2.74 15.82
C THR A 179 8.30 3.42 16.24
N LYS A 180 8.30 4.70 16.59
CA LYS A 180 7.07 5.46 16.91
C LYS A 180 6.22 5.76 15.66
N GLN A 181 6.81 6.01 14.51
CA GLN A 181 6.07 6.18 13.24
C GLN A 181 5.46 4.85 12.78
N SER A 182 6.18 3.74 12.90
CA SER A 182 5.64 2.40 12.65
C SER A 182 4.51 2.02 13.61
N ALA A 183 4.53 2.50 14.87
CA ALA A 183 3.46 2.27 15.85
C ALA A 183 2.14 2.98 15.50
N LYS A 184 2.14 3.99 14.61
CA LYS A 184 0.92 4.69 14.15
C LYS A 184 0.10 3.90 13.12
N GLN A 185 0.64 2.82 12.56
CA GLN A 185 0.00 2.03 11.50
C GLN A 185 -0.57 0.67 11.98
N ILE A 186 -0.77 0.50 13.28
CA ILE A 186 -1.31 -0.74 13.84
C ILE A 186 -2.79 -0.56 14.15
N THR A 187 -3.60 -1.54 13.73
CA THR A 187 -5.00 -1.64 14.14
C THR A 187 -5.08 -1.79 15.66
N LYS A 188 -5.94 -0.98 16.31
CA LYS A 188 -6.10 -0.98 17.77
C LYS A 188 -7.55 -0.73 18.16
N ARG A 189 -7.95 -1.22 19.34
CA ARG A 189 -9.17 -0.77 20.00
C ARG A 189 -8.95 0.60 20.61
N VAL A 190 -9.92 1.48 20.46
CA VAL A 190 -9.93 2.83 21.05
C VAL A 190 -11.32 3.09 21.64
N VAL A 191 -11.37 3.75 22.78
CA VAL A 191 -12.62 4.18 23.41
C VAL A 191 -12.81 5.66 23.10
N LEU A 192 -13.93 6.02 22.51
CA LEU A 192 -14.31 7.39 22.18
C LEU A 192 -15.72 7.61 22.70
N ASP A 193 -15.91 8.63 23.53
CA ASP A 193 -17.21 8.98 24.13
C ASP A 193 -17.92 7.79 24.82
N GLY A 194 -17.13 6.90 25.45
CA GLY A 194 -17.62 5.73 26.14
C GLY A 194 -17.97 4.53 25.25
N GLN A 195 -17.75 4.64 23.93
CA GLN A 195 -17.97 3.56 22.97
C GLN A 195 -16.66 3.00 22.43
N ASP A 196 -16.58 1.69 22.27
CA ASP A 196 -15.44 0.97 21.71
C ASP A 196 -15.43 1.04 20.18
N TYR A 197 -14.26 1.31 19.61
CA TYR A 197 -14.01 1.29 18.17
C TYR A 197 -12.78 0.46 17.81
N LEU A 198 -12.85 -0.22 16.67
CA LEU A 198 -11.69 -0.76 15.98
C LEU A 198 -11.15 0.34 15.06
N SER A 199 -9.97 0.86 15.38
CA SER A 199 -9.28 1.88 14.57
C SER A 199 -8.29 1.19 13.63
N VAL A 200 -8.63 1.15 12.36
CA VAL A 200 -7.87 0.48 11.30
C VAL A 200 -7.13 1.53 10.49
N PRO A 201 -5.79 1.49 10.41
CA PRO A 201 -5.06 2.39 9.53
C PRO A 201 -5.37 2.05 8.07
N VAL A 202 -5.73 3.06 7.30
CA VAL A 202 -6.09 2.95 5.89
C VAL A 202 -5.34 3.97 5.06
N ARG A 203 -5.00 3.61 3.83
CA ARG A 203 -4.33 4.47 2.87
C ARG A 203 -4.81 4.16 1.46
N ALA A 204 -4.62 5.09 0.55
CA ALA A 204 -4.73 4.81 -0.88
C ALA A 204 -3.63 3.84 -1.35
N PRO A 205 -3.85 3.12 -2.47
CA PRO A 205 -2.80 2.35 -3.12
C PRO A 205 -1.57 3.21 -3.41
N TYR A 206 -0.37 2.62 -3.33
CA TYR A 206 0.83 3.31 -3.78
C TYR A 206 0.73 3.65 -5.26
N HIS A 207 1.28 4.79 -5.65
CA HIS A 207 1.27 5.24 -7.04
C HIS A 207 2.70 5.21 -7.61
N LEU A 208 2.93 4.30 -8.56
CA LEU A 208 4.19 4.14 -9.26
C LEU A 208 4.17 4.90 -10.59
N GLY A 209 5.12 5.82 -10.78
CA GLY A 209 5.45 6.42 -12.08
C GLY A 209 6.54 5.63 -12.79
N ILE A 210 6.30 5.20 -14.01
CA ILE A 210 7.30 4.55 -14.88
C ILE A 210 7.63 5.52 -16.01
N PHE A 211 8.85 6.01 -16.07
CA PHE A 211 9.34 6.95 -17.07
C PHE A 211 10.10 6.17 -18.15
N GLY A 212 9.43 5.88 -19.26
CA GLY A 212 9.85 5.01 -20.34
C GLY A 212 8.96 3.78 -20.48
N GLY A 213 8.22 3.70 -21.59
CA GLY A 213 7.26 2.65 -21.89
C GLY A 213 7.78 1.59 -22.84
N GLY A 214 9.04 1.14 -22.67
CA GLY A 214 9.66 0.06 -23.41
C GLY A 214 9.07 -1.32 -23.02
N LEU A 215 9.48 -2.36 -23.75
CA LEU A 215 9.03 -3.73 -23.47
C LEU A 215 9.48 -4.24 -22.11
N ASP A 216 10.60 -3.76 -21.62
CA ASP A 216 11.16 -4.08 -20.31
C ASP A 216 10.42 -3.42 -19.13
N ALA A 217 9.62 -2.38 -19.41
CA ALA A 217 8.73 -1.77 -18.43
C ALA A 217 7.44 -2.58 -18.19
N GLN A 218 7.05 -3.46 -19.13
CA GLN A 218 5.83 -4.25 -19.01
C GLN A 218 5.83 -5.15 -17.76
N PRO A 219 6.86 -5.98 -17.49
CA PRO A 219 6.86 -6.80 -16.28
C PRO A 219 6.89 -5.97 -14.99
N LEU A 220 7.50 -4.77 -15.00
CA LEU A 220 7.46 -3.87 -13.87
C LEU A 220 6.02 -3.41 -13.58
N ALA A 221 5.31 -2.97 -14.60
CA ALA A 221 3.90 -2.58 -14.49
C ALA A 221 3.00 -3.76 -14.09
N ALA A 222 3.21 -4.94 -14.67
CA ALA A 222 2.43 -6.13 -14.36
C ALA A 222 2.57 -6.57 -12.89
N ILE A 223 3.79 -6.64 -12.36
CA ILE A 223 4.02 -7.00 -10.95
C ILE A 223 3.46 -5.92 -10.01
N ALA A 224 3.61 -4.63 -10.36
CA ALA A 224 3.02 -3.55 -9.55
C ALA A 224 1.49 -3.61 -9.53
N ALA A 225 0.85 -4.02 -10.63
CA ALA A 225 -0.59 -4.24 -10.68
C ALA A 225 -1.05 -5.40 -9.76
N GLU A 226 -0.29 -6.49 -9.69
CA GLU A 226 -0.57 -7.60 -8.76
C GLU A 226 -0.43 -7.18 -7.27
N LEU A 227 0.31 -6.09 -7.01
CA LEU A 227 0.40 -5.47 -5.69
C LEU A 227 -0.74 -4.45 -5.43
N ASP A 228 -1.71 -4.35 -6.33
CA ASP A 228 -2.79 -3.34 -6.32
C ASP A 228 -2.27 -1.89 -6.33
N TRP A 229 -1.09 -1.63 -6.92
CA TRP A 229 -0.56 -0.28 -7.05
C TRP A 229 -1.20 0.45 -8.22
N LYS A 230 -1.41 1.75 -8.06
CA LYS A 230 -1.76 2.64 -9.17
C LYS A 230 -0.51 2.88 -10.01
N ILE A 231 -0.64 2.79 -11.34
CA ILE A 231 0.50 2.88 -12.25
C ILE A 231 0.23 3.98 -13.28
N THR A 232 1.22 4.84 -13.51
CA THR A 232 1.24 5.76 -14.64
C THR A 232 2.54 5.57 -15.42
N VAL A 233 2.42 5.30 -16.71
CA VAL A 233 3.57 5.21 -17.63
C VAL A 233 3.68 6.51 -18.40
N PHE A 234 4.83 7.18 -18.29
CA PHE A 234 5.16 8.45 -18.94
C PHE A 234 6.08 8.19 -20.13
N ASP A 235 5.59 8.37 -21.34
CA ASP A 235 6.42 8.27 -22.56
C ASP A 235 5.73 8.98 -23.72
N SER A 236 6.28 10.08 -24.17
CA SER A 236 5.74 10.89 -25.27
C SER A 236 5.96 10.29 -26.65
N ARG A 237 6.88 9.32 -26.77
CA ARG A 237 7.18 8.66 -28.06
C ARG A 237 5.98 7.84 -28.53
N SER A 238 5.60 7.98 -29.80
CA SER A 238 4.38 7.33 -30.36
C SER A 238 4.47 5.80 -30.36
N ALA A 239 5.65 5.23 -30.58
CA ALA A 239 5.88 3.79 -30.66
C ALA A 239 5.96 3.08 -29.29
N TYR A 240 6.03 3.84 -28.19
CA TYR A 240 6.19 3.33 -26.83
C TYR A 240 4.91 3.54 -26.01
N ALA A 241 4.81 2.93 -24.82
CA ALA A 241 3.69 3.08 -23.87
C ALA A 241 2.32 2.98 -24.56
N ARG A 242 2.07 1.90 -25.29
CA ARG A 242 0.77 1.64 -25.92
C ARG A 242 -0.17 1.01 -24.91
N SER A 243 -1.46 1.36 -24.94
CA SER A 243 -2.42 0.92 -23.92
C SER A 243 -2.55 -0.61 -23.80
N TYR A 244 -2.39 -1.34 -24.92
CA TYR A 244 -2.43 -2.80 -24.89
C TYR A 244 -1.17 -3.45 -24.28
N ASP A 245 -0.05 -2.73 -24.24
CA ASP A 245 1.18 -3.17 -23.57
C ASP A 245 1.13 -2.97 -22.05
N PHE A 246 0.25 -2.06 -21.57
CA PHE A 246 0.11 -1.67 -20.18
C PHE A 246 -1.38 -1.61 -19.77
N PRO A 247 -2.11 -2.73 -19.77
CA PRO A 247 -3.56 -2.75 -19.58
C PRO A 247 -4.02 -2.24 -18.20
N ALA A 248 -3.16 -2.32 -17.17
CA ALA A 248 -3.45 -1.87 -15.82
C ALA A 248 -2.91 -0.47 -15.50
N ALA A 249 -2.31 0.22 -16.49
CA ALA A 249 -1.66 1.51 -16.25
C ALA A 249 -2.38 2.66 -16.99
N LYS A 250 -2.38 3.83 -16.37
CA LYS A 250 -2.66 5.08 -17.06
C LYS A 250 -1.46 5.46 -17.93
N ILE A 251 -1.70 5.80 -19.19
CA ILE A 251 -0.66 6.28 -20.09
C ILE A 251 -0.67 7.81 -20.12
N ASN A 252 0.49 8.41 -19.93
CA ASN A 252 0.71 9.85 -20.06
C ASN A 252 1.68 10.11 -21.22
N LYS A 253 1.20 10.75 -22.27
CA LYS A 253 1.96 11.10 -23.50
C LYS A 253 2.53 12.52 -23.48
N THR A 254 2.41 13.24 -22.41
CA THR A 254 2.98 14.59 -22.26
C THR A 254 4.50 14.51 -22.30
N PRO A 255 5.18 15.35 -23.10
CA PRO A 255 6.64 15.47 -23.05
C PRO A 255 7.12 15.74 -21.62
N LEU A 256 8.23 15.11 -21.20
CA LEU A 256 8.72 15.19 -19.82
C LEU A 256 9.01 16.62 -19.38
N THR A 257 9.49 17.47 -20.31
CA THR A 257 9.75 18.90 -20.09
C THR A 257 8.49 19.76 -19.90
N GLN A 258 7.30 19.21 -20.16
CA GLN A 258 6.00 19.88 -20.02
C GLN A 258 5.16 19.33 -18.89
N LEU A 259 5.65 18.30 -18.18
CA LEU A 259 4.97 17.76 -17.02
C LEU A 259 4.88 18.79 -15.90
N LYS A 260 3.69 18.89 -15.30
CA LYS A 260 3.47 19.76 -14.15
C LYS A 260 3.88 19.05 -12.86
N THR A 261 4.51 19.77 -11.96
CA THR A 261 4.94 19.22 -10.65
C THR A 261 3.76 18.62 -9.89
N GLU A 262 2.56 19.20 -10.00
CA GLU A 262 1.34 18.73 -9.33
C GLU A 262 0.93 17.31 -9.80
N GLU A 263 1.23 16.94 -11.06
CA GLU A 263 0.98 15.59 -11.56
C GLU A 263 1.94 14.56 -10.95
N LEU A 264 3.17 14.99 -10.69
CA LEU A 264 4.23 14.14 -10.15
C LEU A 264 4.19 14.02 -8.63
N THR A 265 3.68 15.01 -7.90
CA THR A 265 3.54 14.97 -6.44
C THR A 265 2.53 13.93 -5.95
N GLN A 266 1.73 13.37 -6.86
CA GLN A 266 0.82 12.26 -6.55
C GLN A 266 1.54 10.90 -6.52
N LEU A 267 2.75 10.81 -7.06
CA LEU A 267 3.54 9.58 -7.07
C LEU A 267 4.14 9.32 -5.69
N ASP A 268 4.15 8.05 -5.28
CA ASP A 268 4.90 7.57 -4.12
C ASP A 268 6.28 7.03 -4.54
N ALA A 269 6.39 6.55 -5.79
CA ALA A 269 7.61 5.99 -6.36
C ALA A 269 7.77 6.34 -7.85
N ALA A 270 9.00 6.45 -8.32
CA ALA A 270 9.34 6.68 -9.73
C ALA A 270 10.49 5.78 -10.19
N VAL A 271 10.36 5.20 -11.39
CA VAL A 271 11.41 4.42 -12.03
C VAL A 271 11.70 5.02 -13.41
N VAL A 272 12.93 5.49 -13.62
CA VAL A 272 13.40 6.09 -14.87
C VAL A 272 14.12 5.02 -15.70
N MET A 273 13.56 4.70 -16.86
CA MET A 273 14.01 3.61 -17.73
C MET A 273 13.73 3.87 -19.23
N ASN A 274 14.00 5.11 -19.70
CA ASN A 274 13.76 5.51 -21.09
C ASN A 274 14.75 4.88 -22.08
N HIS A 275 15.92 4.41 -21.64
CA HIS A 275 17.06 3.99 -22.46
C HIS A 275 17.60 5.09 -23.39
N ASN A 276 17.28 6.35 -23.09
CA ASN A 276 17.73 7.54 -23.79
C ASN A 276 18.25 8.53 -22.75
N LEU A 277 19.48 9.05 -22.94
CA LEU A 277 20.13 9.91 -21.95
C LEU A 277 19.37 11.22 -21.74
N ASP A 278 18.92 11.86 -22.82
CA ASP A 278 18.22 13.14 -22.74
C ASP A 278 16.88 12.99 -22.02
N LEU A 279 16.10 11.94 -22.36
CA LEU A 279 14.84 11.66 -21.70
C LEU A 279 15.03 11.25 -20.23
N ASP A 280 16.10 10.54 -19.88
CA ASP A 280 16.41 10.23 -18.48
C ASP A 280 16.79 11.51 -17.71
N CYS A 281 17.55 12.43 -18.33
CA CYS A 281 17.84 13.74 -17.75
C CYS A 281 16.57 14.57 -17.52
N ASP A 282 15.69 14.64 -18.54
CA ASP A 282 14.42 15.37 -18.43
C ASP A 282 13.53 14.79 -17.33
N ALA A 283 13.47 13.45 -17.23
CA ALA A 283 12.71 12.78 -16.18
C ALA A 283 13.26 13.13 -14.77
N LEU A 284 14.58 13.06 -14.56
CA LEU A 284 15.19 13.40 -13.28
C LEU A 284 15.00 14.87 -12.92
N LYS A 285 15.12 15.80 -13.88
CA LYS A 285 14.84 17.22 -13.67
C LYS A 285 13.38 17.47 -13.27
N ALA A 286 12.43 16.76 -13.89
CA ALA A 286 11.02 16.86 -13.53
C ALA A 286 10.72 16.28 -12.14
N LEU A 287 11.43 15.24 -11.72
CA LEU A 287 11.27 14.58 -10.44
C LEU A 287 11.97 15.29 -9.28
N GLN A 288 13.04 16.04 -9.54
CA GLN A 288 13.88 16.69 -8.53
C GLN A 288 13.08 17.59 -7.56
N PRO A 289 12.13 18.45 -8.02
CA PRO A 289 11.38 19.32 -7.11
C PRO A 289 10.27 18.60 -6.34
N THR A 290 10.18 17.28 -6.44
CA THR A 290 9.14 16.47 -5.78
C THR A 290 9.65 15.83 -4.49
N ASN A 291 8.71 15.41 -3.63
CA ASN A 291 9.02 14.67 -2.41
C ASN A 291 8.64 13.18 -2.56
N ILE A 292 9.03 12.55 -3.66
CA ILE A 292 8.76 11.13 -3.92
C ILE A 292 9.65 10.27 -3.03
N ASP A 293 9.06 9.28 -2.33
CA ASP A 293 9.78 8.45 -1.35
C ASP A 293 10.85 7.55 -1.99
N TYR A 294 10.62 7.10 -3.23
CA TYR A 294 11.54 6.22 -3.96
C TYR A 294 11.71 6.67 -5.40
N ILE A 295 12.96 6.92 -5.80
CA ILE A 295 13.32 7.22 -7.20
C ILE A 295 14.43 6.25 -7.61
N ALA A 296 14.28 5.61 -8.77
CA ALA A 296 15.29 4.71 -9.30
C ALA A 296 15.63 5.05 -10.76
N LEU A 297 16.91 4.95 -11.11
CA LEU A 297 17.40 5.07 -12.47
C LEU A 297 17.96 3.73 -12.95
N LEU A 298 17.37 3.19 -14.02
CA LEU A 298 17.82 1.94 -14.63
C LEU A 298 19.11 2.14 -15.40
N GLY A 299 20.04 1.23 -15.23
CA GLY A 299 21.29 1.17 -15.96
C GLY A 299 22.51 1.08 -15.03
N PRO A 300 23.67 0.73 -15.59
CA PRO A 300 24.91 0.60 -14.83
C PRO A 300 25.43 1.96 -14.34
N GLY A 301 26.36 1.93 -13.34
CA GLY A 301 26.89 3.13 -12.69
C GLY A 301 27.44 4.18 -13.66
N HIS A 302 28.17 3.76 -14.70
CA HIS A 302 28.69 4.70 -15.70
C HIS A 302 27.61 5.45 -16.49
N ARG A 303 26.38 4.85 -16.64
CA ARG A 303 25.24 5.52 -17.24
C ARG A 303 24.67 6.54 -16.27
N ARG A 304 24.50 6.18 -14.99
CA ARG A 304 24.10 7.12 -13.93
C ARG A 304 24.98 8.37 -13.96
N ASP A 305 26.31 8.18 -13.96
CA ASP A 305 27.26 9.30 -13.90
C ASP A 305 27.13 10.23 -15.11
N LYS A 306 26.86 9.67 -16.31
CA LYS A 306 26.59 10.47 -17.52
C LYS A 306 25.27 11.25 -17.40
N VAL A 307 24.18 10.60 -16.93
CA VAL A 307 22.87 11.25 -16.77
C VAL A 307 22.97 12.37 -15.75
N PHE A 308 23.61 12.14 -14.60
CA PHE A 308 23.82 13.17 -13.58
C PHE A 308 24.67 14.34 -14.09
N GLY A 309 25.74 14.06 -14.82
CA GLY A 309 26.59 15.12 -15.41
C GLY A 309 25.81 15.98 -16.41
N LEU A 310 24.97 15.39 -17.28
CA LEU A 310 24.14 16.12 -18.25
C LEU A 310 22.97 16.85 -17.59
N ALA A 311 22.39 16.28 -16.54
CA ALA A 311 21.30 16.89 -15.81
C ALA A 311 21.77 17.99 -14.84
N GLU A 312 23.06 18.05 -14.52
CA GLU A 312 23.65 18.88 -13.45
C GLU A 312 23.03 18.59 -12.07
N LEU A 313 22.78 17.29 -11.79
CA LEU A 313 22.16 16.79 -10.56
C LEU A 313 23.08 15.80 -9.84
N THR A 314 22.78 15.58 -8.57
CA THR A 314 23.39 14.57 -7.70
C THR A 314 22.32 13.79 -6.95
N GLU A 315 22.67 12.67 -6.31
CA GLU A 315 21.71 11.92 -5.46
C GLU A 315 21.19 12.76 -4.28
N GLN A 316 21.93 13.77 -3.85
CA GLN A 316 21.56 14.62 -2.72
C GLN A 316 20.46 15.64 -3.06
N ASP A 317 20.21 15.86 -4.35
CA ASP A 317 19.16 16.76 -4.83
C ASP A 317 17.76 16.15 -4.72
N PHE A 318 17.68 14.84 -4.38
CA PHE A 318 16.42 14.13 -4.20
C PHE A 318 16.12 13.93 -2.70
N SER A 319 14.90 14.31 -2.29
CA SER A 319 14.46 14.20 -0.89
C SER A 319 14.30 12.75 -0.44
N GLY A 320 13.78 11.87 -1.31
CA GLY A 320 13.53 10.46 -1.06
C GLY A 320 14.76 9.56 -1.21
N PHE A 321 14.52 8.25 -1.18
CA PHE A 321 15.54 7.24 -1.45
C PHE A 321 15.83 7.19 -2.95
N PHE A 322 17.09 7.41 -3.34
CA PHE A 322 17.54 7.30 -4.73
C PHE A 322 18.33 6.02 -4.94
N SER A 323 18.05 5.26 -6.01
CA SER A 323 18.72 4.01 -6.36
C SER A 323 19.24 4.02 -7.79
N ALA A 324 20.54 3.93 -7.97
CA ALA A 324 21.19 3.74 -9.27
C ALA A 324 22.53 3.01 -9.13
N PRO A 325 22.64 1.79 -9.59
CA PRO A 325 21.64 1.00 -10.37
C PRO A 325 20.35 0.73 -9.62
N ALA A 326 19.23 0.70 -10.37
CA ALA A 326 17.90 0.45 -9.82
C ALA A 326 17.78 -0.97 -9.27
N GLY A 327 17.18 -1.11 -8.07
CA GLY A 327 16.82 -2.40 -7.49
C GLY A 327 17.86 -3.02 -6.56
N LEU A 328 17.51 -4.17 -6.01
CA LEU A 328 18.38 -4.99 -5.16
C LEU A 328 19.26 -5.92 -6.01
N ALA A 329 20.43 -6.29 -5.52
CA ALA A 329 21.31 -7.26 -6.18
C ALA A 329 20.78 -8.71 -5.98
N LEU A 330 19.66 -9.04 -6.63
CA LEU A 330 19.02 -10.37 -6.56
C LEU A 330 19.54 -11.34 -7.61
N GLY A 331 20.29 -10.87 -8.62
CA GLY A 331 20.67 -11.64 -9.79
C GLY A 331 19.56 -11.77 -10.84
N GLY A 332 19.91 -12.41 -11.97
CA GLY A 332 19.00 -12.57 -13.12
C GLY A 332 19.14 -11.45 -14.15
N GLU A 333 18.95 -11.81 -15.43
CA GLU A 333 19.17 -10.91 -16.58
C GLU A 333 17.88 -10.59 -17.34
N LEU A 334 16.79 -11.33 -17.06
CA LEU A 334 15.51 -11.11 -17.73
C LEU A 334 14.84 -9.81 -17.24
N PRO A 335 14.10 -9.11 -18.09
CA PRO A 335 13.32 -7.93 -17.68
C PRO A 335 12.43 -8.17 -16.46
N SER A 336 11.85 -9.37 -16.31
CA SER A 336 11.06 -9.76 -15.15
C SER A 336 11.89 -9.89 -13.87
N SER A 337 13.14 -10.37 -13.95
CA SER A 337 14.05 -10.43 -12.80
C SER A 337 14.48 -9.02 -12.35
N VAL A 338 14.74 -8.13 -13.31
CA VAL A 338 15.05 -6.73 -13.05
C VAL A 338 13.84 -6.04 -12.40
N ALA A 339 12.64 -6.26 -12.94
CA ALA A 339 11.38 -5.72 -12.39
C ALA A 339 11.14 -6.19 -10.94
N LEU A 340 11.35 -7.47 -10.65
CA LEU A 340 11.26 -8.02 -9.29
C LEU A 340 12.26 -7.33 -8.35
N SER A 341 13.51 -7.17 -8.78
CA SER A 341 14.57 -6.50 -8.02
C SER A 341 14.20 -5.07 -7.67
N ILE A 342 13.72 -4.29 -8.65
CA ILE A 342 13.31 -2.88 -8.48
C ILE A 342 12.11 -2.81 -7.53
N LEU A 343 11.07 -3.59 -7.75
CA LEU A 343 9.86 -3.56 -6.92
C LEU A 343 10.10 -4.07 -5.51
N SER A 344 10.98 -5.05 -5.31
CA SER A 344 11.36 -5.49 -3.96
C SER A 344 12.03 -4.38 -3.17
N GLN A 345 12.94 -3.61 -3.78
CA GLN A 345 13.58 -2.46 -3.15
C GLN A 345 12.56 -1.34 -2.88
N CYS A 346 11.78 -0.96 -3.90
CA CYS A 346 10.74 0.04 -3.81
C CYS A 346 9.74 -0.28 -2.69
N HIS A 347 9.21 -1.50 -2.67
CA HIS A 347 8.29 -1.98 -1.63
C HIS A 347 8.92 -1.87 -0.23
N GLY A 348 10.18 -2.27 -0.09
CA GLY A 348 10.90 -2.15 1.17
C GLY A 348 11.05 -0.70 1.65
N VAL A 349 11.30 0.24 0.74
CA VAL A 349 11.40 1.68 1.05
C VAL A 349 10.03 2.23 1.45
N LEU A 350 9.00 2.01 0.65
CA LEU A 350 7.64 2.50 0.90
C LEU A 350 7.04 1.94 2.21
N HIS A 351 7.48 0.76 2.65
CA HIS A 351 7.10 0.17 3.94
C HIS A 351 8.13 0.44 5.07
N HIS A 352 9.06 1.39 4.87
CA HIS A 352 10.07 1.80 5.85
C HIS A 352 10.94 0.63 6.38
N ARG A 353 11.18 -0.39 5.53
CA ARG A 353 12.04 -1.56 5.85
C ARG A 353 13.44 -1.41 5.28
N ILE A 354 13.60 -0.59 4.25
CA ILE A 354 14.87 -0.21 3.64
C ILE A 354 14.98 1.31 3.74
N GLY A 355 16.10 1.83 4.20
CA GLY A 355 16.37 3.27 4.33
C GLY A 355 17.77 3.61 3.89
N LYS A 356 18.04 4.90 3.62
CA LYS A 356 19.37 5.42 3.22
C LYS A 356 20.53 4.93 4.12
N GLN A 357 20.27 4.66 5.41
CA GLN A 357 21.29 4.18 6.36
C GLN A 357 21.51 2.65 6.32
N ALA A 358 20.55 1.88 5.86
CA ALA A 358 20.68 0.42 5.81
C ALA A 358 21.62 -0.06 4.69
N GLU A 359 21.77 0.71 3.61
CA GLU A 359 22.69 0.41 2.52
C GLU A 359 24.15 0.70 2.90
N LEU A 360 24.42 1.83 3.56
CA LEU A 360 25.77 2.18 4.02
C LEU A 360 26.35 1.11 4.95
N SER A 361 25.53 0.54 5.86
CA SER A 361 25.97 -0.53 6.77
C SER A 361 26.19 -1.88 6.10
N ARG A 362 25.65 -2.12 4.89
CA ARG A 362 25.90 -3.33 4.08
C ARG A 362 27.15 -3.22 3.22
N LEU A 363 27.43 -2.05 2.69
CA LEU A 363 28.67 -1.77 1.93
C LEU A 363 29.90 -1.92 2.82
N ASP A 364 29.85 -1.46 4.07
CA ASP A 364 30.94 -1.62 5.05
C ASP A 364 31.21 -3.09 5.43
N LYS A 365 30.18 -3.97 5.36
CA LYS A 365 30.32 -5.40 5.63
C LYS A 365 30.79 -6.24 4.44
N VAL A 366 30.72 -5.72 3.24
CA VAL A 366 31.20 -6.41 2.01
C VAL A 366 32.65 -5.99 1.70
N MET A 367 33.10 -4.85 2.26
CA MET A 367 34.48 -4.35 2.09
C MET A 367 35.42 -4.67 3.28
N SER A 368 34.91 -5.31 4.32
CA SER A 368 35.67 -5.90 5.45
C SER A 368 35.75 -7.44 5.33
#